data_45024614ef17372dd646a0cd23d8efee
#
_entry.id   45024614ef17372dd646a0cd23d8efee
#
_cell.length_a   1.000
_cell.length_b   1.000
_cell.length_c   1.000
_cell.angle_alpha   90.00
_cell.angle_beta   90.00
_cell.angle_gamma   90.00
#
_symmetry.space_group_name_H-M   'P 1'
#
loop_
_entity.id
_entity.type
_entity.pdbx_description
1 polymer ?
#
loop_
_entity_poly.entity_id
_entity_poly.type
_entity_poly.pdbx_seq_one_letter_code
_entity_poly.pdbx_strand_id
1 'polypeptide(L)'
;MDGLAQQPRSSNIFDRLEAIINRLPEPFTLLLALAALTALASFPLAATGVSLSFSTIDPATGQDVAKTVAIENILNAGYFADLLVEFPKLLVGFPPIALTLVVMMGISVAEHSGFLSSVIHSLMRRVPKFAVISVVSFLAINGDVFGDAAMFVLMPLAATLFYQMGLNPWLGIILVFVGNTAGFSASLVINQTDTVLSGITASVLPPEAAANVSPIMNWYFNAFSAFTATAAMLVVTYFFVPSKLQPNLVGELEIEPEVVDEEAGRSGHEGRGLLAAGIFSLLYLAAILVMLLPEGGALRGEGGQIVPKSPFMGGIVVLISLYFALSGIVYGWFSGRLKSLGEAAEWMKNGISSMSYFLVVAAAAVIFLKLFNDSHIGEYIGSYGVVMLQGIQASPGVAIFLFLLLVSVSNLFIISGSVLWIMYAPIFVPLLLALGYSPAATQMIYRIGDAPLNAICPVNPFLVLVIGLLNKWRPKGAEAVKVGTPLMLAMPYALAILAVLVIQLVFWVVFDLPPGPGVTLMAR
;
A
#
# COMPACT_ATOMS: atom_id res chain seq x y z
N MET A 1 14.51 -26.66 41.46
CA MET A 1 13.28 -26.37 42.21
C MET A 1 12.65 -25.19 41.54
N ASP A 2 11.83 -25.33 40.74
CA ASP A 2 10.58 -25.94 40.36
C ASP A 2 9.70 -24.89 39.75
N GLY A 3 9.36 -25.10 38.48
CA GLY A 3 7.96 -25.15 38.14
C GLY A 3 7.28 -23.78 37.96
N LEU A 4 7.73 -22.95 37.06
CA LEU A 4 6.80 -22.04 36.38
C LEU A 4 6.06 -22.89 35.33
N ALA A 5 5.01 -23.58 35.78
CA ALA A 5 4.03 -24.17 34.93
C ALA A 5 3.50 -23.07 33.98
N GLN A 6 3.79 -23.24 32.72
CA GLN A 6 3.12 -22.48 31.65
C GLN A 6 1.63 -22.77 31.76
N GLN A 7 0.87 -21.81 32.32
CA GLN A 7 -0.59 -21.85 32.20
C GLN A 7 -0.93 -22.00 30.71
N PRO A 8 -1.83 -22.91 30.34
CA PRO A 8 -2.30 -22.98 28.97
C PRO A 8 -2.99 -21.66 28.66
N ARG A 9 -2.31 -20.80 27.84
CA ARG A 9 -2.93 -19.61 27.32
C ARG A 9 -4.17 -20.05 26.56
N SER A 10 -5.34 -19.60 26.99
CA SER A 10 -6.57 -19.73 26.22
C SER A 10 -6.26 -19.27 24.80
N SER A 11 -6.24 -20.21 23.84
CA SER A 11 -5.95 -19.90 22.46
C SER A 11 -7.02 -18.92 21.99
N ASN A 12 -6.62 -17.65 21.85
CA ASN A 12 -7.47 -16.61 21.30
C ASN A 12 -7.89 -17.04 19.88
N ILE A 13 -9.09 -16.63 19.45
CA ILE A 13 -9.58 -16.90 18.08
C ILE A 13 -8.53 -16.52 17.03
N PHE A 14 -7.76 -15.45 17.30
CA PHE A 14 -6.64 -15.00 16.45
C PHE A 14 -5.50 -16.02 16.37
N ASP A 15 -5.12 -16.67 17.48
CA ASP A 15 -4.07 -17.69 17.50
C ASP A 15 -4.48 -18.93 16.68
N ARG A 16 -5.78 -19.29 16.71
CA ARG A 16 -6.32 -20.40 15.90
C ARG A 16 -6.37 -20.05 14.41
N LEU A 17 -6.81 -18.84 14.08
CA LEU A 17 -6.83 -18.37 12.69
C LEU A 17 -5.40 -18.23 12.14
N GLU A 18 -4.46 -17.70 12.92
CA GLU A 18 -3.05 -17.67 12.54
C GLU A 18 -2.50 -19.08 12.29
N ALA A 19 -2.82 -20.04 13.14
CA ALA A 19 -2.38 -21.43 12.95
C ALA A 19 -2.95 -22.09 11.69
N ILE A 20 -4.17 -21.72 11.28
CA ILE A 20 -4.79 -22.18 10.03
C ILE A 20 -4.10 -21.53 8.83
N ILE A 21 -3.92 -20.20 8.86
CA ILE A 21 -3.33 -19.43 7.76
C ILE A 21 -1.84 -19.77 7.59
N ASN A 22 -1.11 -20.01 8.70
CA ASN A 22 0.29 -20.44 8.67
C ASN A 22 0.50 -21.87 8.12
N ARG A 23 -0.57 -22.63 7.84
CA ARG A 23 -0.50 -23.86 7.03
C ARG A 23 -0.35 -23.58 5.53
N LEU A 24 -0.60 -22.34 5.10
CA LEU A 24 -0.29 -21.95 3.72
C LEU A 24 1.22 -22.13 3.46
N PRO A 25 1.59 -22.56 2.25
CA PRO A 25 2.98 -22.64 1.84
C PRO A 25 3.69 -21.28 2.00
N GLU A 26 5.00 -21.31 2.04
CA GLU A 26 5.78 -20.07 1.99
C GLU A 26 5.46 -19.25 0.71
N PRO A 27 5.71 -17.93 0.70
CA PRO A 27 5.27 -17.03 -0.36
C PRO A 27 5.65 -17.47 -1.77
N PHE A 28 6.88 -17.94 -1.98
CA PHE A 28 7.35 -18.43 -3.27
C PHE A 28 6.52 -19.62 -3.74
N THR A 29 6.36 -20.63 -2.88
CA THR A 29 5.58 -21.84 -3.17
C THR A 29 4.10 -21.53 -3.36
N LEU A 30 3.54 -20.63 -2.54
CA LEU A 30 2.14 -20.22 -2.65
C LEU A 30 1.86 -19.57 -4.01
N LEU A 31 2.70 -18.61 -4.42
CA LEU A 31 2.53 -17.91 -5.69
C LEU A 31 2.68 -18.85 -6.90
N LEU A 32 3.64 -19.77 -6.86
CA LEU A 32 3.76 -20.80 -7.90
C LEU A 32 2.55 -21.75 -7.91
N ALA A 33 2.04 -22.14 -6.74
CA ALA A 33 0.84 -22.97 -6.66
C ALA A 33 -0.39 -22.23 -7.21
N LEU A 34 -0.56 -20.94 -6.90
CA LEU A 34 -1.61 -20.11 -7.48
C LEU A 34 -1.45 -19.95 -8.99
N ALA A 35 -0.23 -19.77 -9.49
CA ALA A 35 0.05 -19.71 -10.91
C ALA A 35 -0.35 -21.04 -11.60
N ALA A 36 0.05 -22.17 -11.04
CA ALA A 36 -0.31 -23.50 -11.54
C ALA A 36 -1.82 -23.74 -11.49
N LEU A 37 -2.47 -23.36 -10.38
CA LEU A 37 -3.93 -23.47 -10.25
C LEU A 37 -4.66 -22.62 -11.29
N THR A 38 -4.21 -21.38 -11.53
CA THR A 38 -4.75 -20.50 -12.56
C THR A 38 -4.64 -21.14 -13.94
N ALA A 39 -3.47 -21.65 -14.30
CA ALA A 39 -3.25 -22.32 -15.57
C ALA A 39 -4.14 -23.58 -15.71
N LEU A 40 -4.20 -24.41 -14.67
CA LEU A 40 -5.04 -25.61 -14.67
C LEU A 40 -6.53 -25.30 -14.74
N ALA A 41 -6.99 -24.27 -14.03
CA ALA A 41 -8.40 -23.85 -14.04
C ALA A 41 -8.81 -23.19 -15.37
N SER A 42 -7.88 -22.50 -16.04
CA SER A 42 -8.15 -21.84 -17.31
C SER A 42 -8.62 -22.81 -18.40
N PHE A 43 -8.08 -24.03 -18.44
CA PHE A 43 -8.41 -25.04 -19.45
C PHE A 43 -9.89 -25.47 -19.40
N PRO A 44 -10.44 -26.03 -18.30
CA PRO A 44 -11.83 -26.44 -18.25
C PRO A 44 -12.78 -25.25 -18.33
N LEU A 45 -12.45 -24.10 -17.75
CA LEU A 45 -13.29 -22.92 -17.80
C LEU A 45 -13.40 -22.36 -19.22
N ALA A 46 -12.30 -22.27 -19.95
CA ALA A 46 -12.31 -21.87 -21.35
C ALA A 46 -13.03 -22.91 -22.23
N ALA A 47 -12.81 -24.21 -21.98
CA ALA A 47 -13.47 -25.30 -22.74
C ALA A 47 -14.99 -25.31 -22.58
N THR A 48 -15.51 -24.88 -21.43
CA THR A 48 -16.96 -24.71 -21.20
C THR A 48 -17.54 -23.46 -21.85
N GLY A 49 -16.71 -22.60 -22.45
CA GLY A 49 -17.12 -21.34 -23.06
C GLY A 49 -17.68 -20.33 -22.05
N VAL A 50 -17.23 -20.43 -20.80
CA VAL A 50 -17.66 -19.50 -19.75
C VAL A 50 -17.27 -18.09 -20.16
N SER A 51 -18.28 -17.27 -20.43
CA SER A 51 -18.11 -15.85 -20.77
C SER A 51 -19.23 -15.02 -20.15
N LEU A 52 -18.93 -13.76 -19.88
CA LEU A 52 -19.88 -12.82 -19.31
C LEU A 52 -19.87 -11.54 -20.15
N SER A 53 -21.06 -11.14 -20.61
CA SER A 53 -21.22 -9.87 -21.32
C SER A 53 -21.88 -8.86 -20.41
N PHE A 54 -21.29 -7.68 -20.31
CA PHE A 54 -21.82 -6.54 -19.55
C PHE A 54 -21.57 -5.25 -20.32
N SER A 55 -22.41 -4.24 -20.07
CA SER A 55 -22.21 -2.91 -20.68
C SER A 55 -21.17 -2.14 -19.89
N THR A 56 -20.18 -1.59 -20.58
CA THR A 56 -19.15 -0.70 -20.03
C THR A 56 -18.96 0.48 -20.96
N ILE A 57 -18.44 1.58 -20.45
CA ILE A 57 -18.11 2.75 -21.28
C ILE A 57 -16.65 2.65 -21.70
N ASP A 58 -16.44 2.79 -23.00
CA ASP A 58 -15.09 2.91 -23.56
C ASP A 58 -14.45 4.21 -23.04
N PRO A 59 -13.33 4.14 -22.29
CA PRO A 59 -12.65 5.32 -21.76
C PRO A 59 -12.15 6.31 -22.83
N ALA A 60 -11.96 5.84 -24.07
CA ALA A 60 -11.47 6.67 -25.17
C ALA A 60 -12.58 7.43 -25.90
N THR A 61 -13.77 6.84 -25.96
CA THR A 61 -14.88 7.38 -26.76
C THR A 61 -16.06 7.86 -25.92
N GLY A 62 -16.13 7.48 -24.64
CA GLY A 62 -17.25 7.79 -23.75
C GLY A 62 -18.56 7.11 -24.14
N GLN A 63 -18.53 6.12 -25.04
CA GLN A 63 -19.74 5.41 -25.51
C GLN A 63 -19.93 4.08 -24.78
N ASP A 64 -21.20 3.69 -24.64
CA ASP A 64 -21.55 2.36 -24.12
C ASP A 64 -21.08 1.29 -25.10
N VAL A 65 -20.18 0.43 -24.64
CA VAL A 65 -19.69 -0.73 -25.37
C VAL A 65 -20.02 -1.99 -24.59
N ALA A 66 -20.63 -2.96 -25.25
CA ALA A 66 -20.78 -4.28 -24.65
C ALA A 66 -19.40 -4.94 -24.58
N LYS A 67 -18.88 -5.13 -23.37
CA LYS A 67 -17.65 -5.86 -23.12
C LYS A 67 -17.98 -7.29 -22.75
N THR A 68 -17.40 -8.24 -23.47
CA THR A 68 -17.48 -9.65 -23.13
C THR A 68 -16.14 -10.10 -22.56
N VAL A 69 -16.15 -10.57 -21.33
CA VAL A 69 -15.00 -11.21 -20.68
C VAL A 69 -15.18 -12.71 -20.83
N ALA A 70 -14.28 -13.33 -21.56
CA ALA A 70 -14.21 -14.77 -21.71
C ALA A 70 -12.92 -15.25 -21.06
N ILE A 71 -13.00 -16.40 -20.39
CA ILE A 71 -11.81 -17.01 -19.81
C ILE A 71 -10.97 -17.59 -20.95
N GLU A 72 -9.70 -17.20 -20.99
CA GLU A 72 -8.74 -17.71 -21.98
C GLU A 72 -7.97 -18.91 -21.46
N ASN A 73 -7.81 -19.91 -22.32
CA ASN A 73 -7.00 -21.07 -22.01
C ASN A 73 -5.51 -20.75 -22.15
N ILE A 74 -4.85 -20.58 -21.03
CA ILE A 74 -3.40 -20.37 -20.96
C ILE A 74 -2.61 -21.68 -20.74
N LEU A 75 -3.30 -22.80 -20.58
CA LEU A 75 -2.65 -24.12 -20.42
C LEU A 75 -2.39 -24.75 -21.81
N ASN A 76 -1.49 -24.14 -22.56
CA ASN A 76 -1.06 -24.63 -23.86
C ASN A 76 0.44 -24.40 -24.09
N ALA A 77 1.04 -25.24 -24.98
CA ALA A 77 2.48 -25.21 -25.22
C ALA A 77 2.97 -23.87 -25.83
N GLY A 78 2.15 -23.24 -26.68
CA GLY A 78 2.49 -21.93 -27.30
C GLY A 78 2.61 -20.85 -26.24
N TYR A 79 1.61 -20.74 -25.37
CA TYR A 79 1.63 -19.77 -24.27
C TYR A 79 2.86 -19.93 -23.36
N PHE A 80 3.21 -21.19 -23.01
CA PHE A 80 4.41 -21.45 -22.20
C PHE A 80 5.70 -21.09 -22.93
N ALA A 81 5.77 -21.30 -24.25
CA ALA A 81 6.93 -20.90 -25.03
C ALA A 81 7.08 -19.38 -25.03
N ASP A 82 5.97 -18.64 -25.21
CA ASP A 82 5.97 -17.18 -25.16
C ASP A 82 6.35 -16.67 -23.77
N LEU A 83 5.80 -17.28 -22.71
CA LEU A 83 6.14 -16.92 -21.32
C LEU A 83 7.64 -17.11 -21.04
N LEU A 84 8.27 -18.18 -21.55
CA LEU A 84 9.71 -18.40 -21.38
C LEU A 84 10.54 -17.28 -22.02
N VAL A 85 10.11 -16.80 -23.20
CA VAL A 85 10.78 -15.71 -23.90
C VAL A 85 10.54 -14.37 -23.20
N GLU A 86 9.31 -14.13 -22.74
CA GLU A 86 8.92 -12.88 -22.10
C GLU A 86 9.39 -12.76 -20.65
N PHE A 87 9.59 -13.85 -19.93
CA PHE A 87 9.87 -13.86 -18.49
C PHE A 87 11.00 -12.92 -18.06
N PRO A 88 12.17 -12.87 -18.71
CA PRO A 88 13.24 -11.97 -18.31
C PRO A 88 12.80 -10.50 -18.40
N LYS A 89 12.04 -10.13 -19.44
CA LYS A 89 11.51 -8.78 -19.62
C LYS A 89 10.44 -8.43 -18.58
N LEU A 90 9.55 -9.38 -18.29
CA LEU A 90 8.52 -9.23 -17.25
C LEU A 90 9.15 -9.06 -15.87
N LEU A 91 10.18 -9.85 -15.56
CA LEU A 91 10.88 -9.77 -14.27
C LEU A 91 11.57 -8.42 -14.10
N VAL A 92 12.33 -7.96 -15.10
CA VAL A 92 13.03 -6.67 -15.05
C VAL A 92 12.05 -5.51 -15.08
N GLY A 93 10.94 -5.64 -15.81
CA GLY A 93 9.89 -4.64 -15.91
C GLY A 93 8.93 -4.62 -14.72
N PHE A 94 9.08 -5.52 -13.74
CA PHE A 94 8.21 -5.56 -12.57
C PHE A 94 8.55 -4.39 -11.63
N PRO A 95 7.67 -3.37 -11.55
CA PRO A 95 7.99 -2.12 -10.85
C PRO A 95 8.50 -2.30 -9.42
N PRO A 96 7.96 -3.21 -8.59
CA PRO A 96 8.45 -3.41 -7.24
C PRO A 96 9.93 -3.77 -7.13
N ILE A 97 10.51 -4.49 -8.11
CA ILE A 97 11.94 -4.84 -8.10
C ILE A 97 12.80 -3.59 -8.24
N ALA A 98 12.58 -2.82 -9.31
CA ALA A 98 13.38 -1.62 -9.59
C ALA A 98 13.24 -0.59 -8.47
N LEU A 99 12.02 -0.34 -8.01
CA LEU A 99 11.74 0.61 -6.94
C LEU A 99 12.40 0.22 -5.62
N THR A 100 12.30 -1.06 -5.23
CA THR A 100 12.90 -1.56 -3.99
C THR A 100 14.43 -1.45 -4.02
N LEU A 101 15.06 -1.85 -5.12
CA LEU A 101 16.53 -1.77 -5.25
C LEU A 101 17.01 -0.32 -5.14
N VAL A 102 16.38 0.61 -5.88
CA VAL A 102 16.75 2.03 -5.86
C VAL A 102 16.61 2.61 -4.44
N VAL A 103 15.49 2.36 -3.78
CA VAL A 103 15.24 2.92 -2.44
C VAL A 103 16.19 2.32 -1.40
N MET A 104 16.41 1.00 -1.46
CA MET A 104 17.26 0.33 -0.48
C MET A 104 18.73 0.76 -0.57
N MET A 105 19.22 1.09 -1.78
CA MET A 105 20.55 1.71 -1.91
C MET A 105 20.64 3.02 -1.14
N GLY A 106 19.64 3.90 -1.27
CA GLY A 106 19.63 5.20 -0.58
C GLY A 106 19.50 5.05 0.94
N ILE A 107 18.52 4.27 1.39
CA ILE A 107 18.24 4.06 2.81
C ILE A 107 19.45 3.40 3.50
N SER A 108 20.08 2.42 2.87
CA SER A 108 21.23 1.72 3.44
C SER A 108 22.41 2.66 3.72
N VAL A 109 22.63 3.65 2.85
CA VAL A 109 23.66 4.68 3.12
C VAL A 109 23.28 5.55 4.32
N ALA A 110 22.03 5.98 4.41
CA ALA A 110 21.54 6.78 5.54
C ALA A 110 21.58 5.99 6.87
N GLU A 111 21.31 4.69 6.82
CA GLU A 111 21.35 3.78 7.98
C GLU A 111 22.80 3.58 8.45
N HIS A 112 23.68 3.09 7.58
CA HIS A 112 25.07 2.76 7.93
C HIS A 112 25.92 3.97 8.27
N SER A 113 25.62 5.15 7.70
CA SER A 113 26.25 6.40 8.09
C SER A 113 25.92 6.82 9.53
N GLY A 114 24.85 6.28 10.11
CA GLY A 114 24.30 6.70 11.40
C GLY A 114 23.40 7.94 11.33
N PHE A 115 23.10 8.45 10.12
CA PHE A 115 22.22 9.61 9.93
C PHE A 115 20.84 9.36 10.50
N LEU A 116 20.20 8.22 10.14
CA LEU A 116 18.87 7.88 10.63
C LEU A 116 18.84 7.75 12.15
N SER A 117 19.82 7.06 12.72
CA SER A 117 19.95 6.91 14.17
C SER A 117 20.05 8.27 14.87
N SER A 118 20.87 9.17 14.36
CA SER A 118 21.04 10.50 14.94
C SER A 118 19.79 11.39 14.82
N VAL A 119 19.08 11.32 13.70
CA VAL A 119 17.76 11.99 13.52
C VAL A 119 16.76 11.45 14.52
N ILE A 120 16.68 10.14 14.66
CA ILE A 120 15.77 9.46 15.57
C ILE A 120 16.07 9.84 17.02
N HIS A 121 17.33 9.80 17.46
CA HIS A 121 17.70 10.25 18.80
C HIS A 121 17.31 11.72 19.06
N SER A 122 17.48 12.58 18.06
CA SER A 122 17.07 13.98 18.16
C SER A 122 15.56 14.14 18.31
N LEU A 123 14.77 13.30 17.60
CA LEU A 123 13.30 13.25 17.74
C LEU A 123 12.88 12.66 19.08
N MET A 124 13.51 11.55 19.51
CA MET A 124 13.20 10.88 20.79
C MET A 124 13.24 11.81 22.00
N ARG A 125 14.16 12.76 22.00
CA ARG A 125 14.28 13.73 23.10
C ARG A 125 13.10 14.70 23.19
N ARG A 126 12.29 14.81 22.15
CA ARG A 126 11.23 15.84 22.02
C ARG A 126 9.83 15.29 21.91
N VAL A 127 9.64 14.05 21.42
CA VAL A 127 8.35 13.45 21.15
C VAL A 127 8.10 12.27 22.09
N PRO A 128 7.02 12.27 22.87
CA PRO A 128 6.68 11.13 23.72
C PRO A 128 6.33 9.89 22.87
N LYS A 129 6.58 8.69 23.40
CA LYS A 129 6.40 7.41 22.68
C LYS A 129 5.02 7.27 22.01
N PHE A 130 3.94 7.69 22.68
CA PHE A 130 2.59 7.60 22.13
C PHE A 130 2.41 8.49 20.88
N ALA A 131 3.06 9.64 20.83
CA ALA A 131 2.98 10.54 19.67
C ALA A 131 3.70 9.95 18.45
N VAL A 132 4.74 9.17 18.64
CA VAL A 132 5.46 8.51 17.54
C VAL A 132 4.58 7.48 16.83
N ILE A 133 3.85 6.66 17.58
CA ILE A 133 2.89 5.71 17.01
C ILE A 133 1.81 6.47 16.20
N SER A 134 1.28 7.57 16.77
CA SER A 134 0.27 8.39 16.10
C SER A 134 0.80 9.05 14.82
N VAL A 135 2.00 9.61 14.89
CA VAL A 135 2.65 10.27 13.74
C VAL A 135 2.95 9.26 12.63
N VAL A 136 3.50 8.09 12.96
CA VAL A 136 3.78 7.04 11.96
C VAL A 136 2.48 6.53 11.33
N SER A 137 1.44 6.28 12.12
CA SER A 137 0.13 5.87 11.59
C SER A 137 -0.47 6.90 10.66
N PHE A 138 -0.41 8.19 11.03
CA PHE A 138 -0.94 9.28 10.22
C PHE A 138 -0.15 9.48 8.92
N LEU A 139 1.18 9.41 8.97
CA LEU A 139 2.03 9.48 7.79
C LEU A 139 1.79 8.29 6.85
N ALA A 140 1.60 7.10 7.40
CA ALA A 140 1.33 5.90 6.62
C ALA A 140 0.01 6.01 5.84
N ILE A 141 -1.06 6.51 6.48
CA ILE A 141 -2.35 6.74 5.83
C ILE A 141 -2.23 7.77 4.70
N ASN A 142 -1.45 8.83 4.89
CA ASN A 142 -1.21 9.84 3.86
C ASN A 142 -0.12 9.42 2.85
N GLY A 143 0.40 8.20 2.95
CA GLY A 143 1.51 7.70 2.12
C GLY A 143 1.19 7.62 0.64
N ASP A 144 -0.07 7.42 0.26
CA ASP A 144 -0.51 7.31 -1.15
C ASP A 144 -0.21 8.57 -1.99
N VAL A 145 -0.01 9.72 -1.35
CA VAL A 145 0.49 10.93 -2.03
C VAL A 145 1.83 10.69 -2.74
N PHE A 146 2.65 9.80 -2.19
CA PHE A 146 3.95 9.41 -2.74
C PHE A 146 3.87 8.10 -3.53
N GLY A 147 2.66 7.55 -3.70
CA GLY A 147 2.42 6.26 -4.34
C GLY A 147 3.12 5.12 -3.61
N ASP A 148 3.49 4.08 -4.36
CA ASP A 148 4.14 2.88 -3.82
C ASP A 148 5.47 3.17 -3.11
N ALA A 149 6.12 4.28 -3.44
CA ALA A 149 7.36 4.71 -2.81
C ALA A 149 7.26 4.83 -1.27
N ALA A 150 6.09 5.25 -0.76
CA ALA A 150 5.85 5.35 0.68
C ALA A 150 6.10 4.03 1.41
N MET A 151 5.65 2.91 0.83
CA MET A 151 5.83 1.57 1.42
C MET A 151 7.31 1.21 1.59
N PHE A 152 8.10 1.45 0.54
CA PHE A 152 9.51 1.08 0.52
C PHE A 152 10.37 1.95 1.45
N VAL A 153 9.93 3.19 1.70
CA VAL A 153 10.67 4.15 2.54
C VAL A 153 10.20 4.12 3.99
N LEU A 154 8.89 4.28 4.22
CA LEU A 154 8.35 4.44 5.57
C LEU A 154 8.43 3.15 6.39
N MET A 155 8.28 1.99 5.76
CA MET A 155 8.20 0.73 6.50
C MET A 155 9.53 0.34 7.17
N PRO A 156 10.69 0.29 6.46
CA PRO A 156 11.98 0.06 7.11
C PRO A 156 12.32 1.14 8.12
N LEU A 157 11.99 2.40 7.80
CA LEU A 157 12.24 3.53 8.67
C LEU A 157 11.44 3.43 9.98
N ALA A 158 10.15 3.07 9.90
CA ALA A 158 9.32 2.86 11.07
C ALA A 158 9.82 1.70 11.95
N ALA A 159 10.26 0.59 11.33
CA ALA A 159 10.84 -0.53 12.08
C ALA A 159 12.07 -0.09 12.89
N THR A 160 13.00 0.61 12.25
CA THR A 160 14.20 1.13 12.90
C THR A 160 13.87 2.15 13.98
N LEU A 161 12.95 3.08 13.70
CA LEU A 161 12.47 4.08 14.66
C LEU A 161 11.88 3.43 15.90
N PHE A 162 10.97 2.45 15.71
CA PHE A 162 10.33 1.75 16.82
C PHE A 162 11.34 1.00 17.68
N TYR A 163 12.26 0.27 17.04
CA TYR A 163 13.32 -0.45 17.76
C TYR A 163 14.17 0.49 18.62
N GLN A 164 14.67 1.59 18.06
CA GLN A 164 15.50 2.55 18.79
C GLN A 164 14.75 3.25 19.93
N MET A 165 13.44 3.40 19.80
CA MET A 165 12.59 3.91 20.90
C MET A 165 12.20 2.83 21.93
N GLY A 166 12.72 1.62 21.81
CA GLY A 166 12.33 0.50 22.66
C GLY A 166 10.87 0.09 22.43
N LEU A 167 10.35 0.28 21.22
CA LEU A 167 9.06 -0.20 20.77
C LEU A 167 9.24 -1.40 19.84
N ASN A 168 8.18 -2.16 19.65
CA ASN A 168 8.18 -3.34 18.80
C ASN A 168 8.34 -2.96 17.31
N PRO A 169 9.42 -3.36 16.61
CA PRO A 169 9.63 -3.06 15.20
C PRO A 169 8.52 -3.63 14.30
N TRP A 170 7.97 -4.79 14.64
CA TRP A 170 6.87 -5.41 13.91
C TRP A 170 5.63 -4.52 13.91
N LEU A 171 5.36 -3.84 15.03
CA LEU A 171 4.27 -2.87 15.09
C LEU A 171 4.49 -1.73 14.08
N GLY A 172 5.69 -1.17 14.01
CA GLY A 172 6.02 -0.13 13.04
C GLY A 172 5.81 -0.58 11.59
N ILE A 173 6.25 -1.78 11.25
CA ILE A 173 6.08 -2.38 9.92
C ILE A 173 4.59 -2.53 9.58
N ILE A 174 3.81 -3.11 10.50
CA ILE A 174 2.38 -3.37 10.27
C ILE A 174 1.57 -2.07 10.21
N LEU A 175 1.88 -1.07 11.04
CA LEU A 175 1.21 0.23 10.97
C LEU A 175 1.42 0.91 9.61
N VAL A 176 2.63 0.87 9.07
CA VAL A 176 2.90 1.44 7.74
C VAL A 176 2.22 0.62 6.66
N PHE A 177 2.30 -0.70 6.71
CA PHE A 177 1.64 -1.56 5.76
C PHE A 177 0.13 -1.32 5.70
N VAL A 178 -0.53 -1.35 6.85
CA VAL A 178 -1.98 -1.13 6.93
C VAL A 178 -2.34 0.30 6.55
N GLY A 179 -1.63 1.30 7.08
CA GLY A 179 -1.93 2.70 6.80
C GLY A 179 -1.88 3.01 5.32
N ASN A 180 -0.88 2.49 4.61
CA ASN A 180 -0.73 2.73 3.18
C ASN A 180 -1.64 1.83 2.32
N THR A 181 -1.97 0.61 2.74
CA THR A 181 -2.82 -0.30 1.96
C THR A 181 -4.30 -0.20 2.30
N ALA A 182 -4.67 -0.24 3.58
CA ALA A 182 -6.07 -0.13 4.01
C ALA A 182 -6.54 1.33 4.07
N GLY A 183 -5.62 2.27 4.25
CA GLY A 183 -5.90 3.69 4.35
C GLY A 183 -5.67 4.50 3.07
N PHE A 184 -5.29 3.89 1.95
CA PHE A 184 -4.84 4.61 0.74
C PHE A 184 -5.87 5.59 0.16
N SER A 185 -7.15 5.37 0.41
CA SER A 185 -8.23 6.28 0.04
C SER A 185 -8.46 7.42 1.04
N ALA A 186 -7.76 7.42 2.17
CA ALA A 186 -7.87 8.41 3.23
C ALA A 186 -6.66 9.35 3.17
N SER A 187 -6.77 10.50 2.53
CA SER A 187 -5.65 11.43 2.35
C SER A 187 -6.06 12.87 2.55
N LEU A 188 -5.17 13.66 3.20
CA LEU A 188 -5.33 15.11 3.32
C LEU A 188 -5.05 15.85 2.00
N VAL A 189 -4.25 15.25 1.14
CA VAL A 189 -3.80 15.86 -0.11
C VAL A 189 -4.34 15.03 -1.26
N ILE A 190 -4.72 15.71 -2.33
CA ILE A 190 -5.12 15.06 -3.57
C ILE A 190 -3.94 14.21 -4.09
N ASN A 191 -4.22 12.97 -4.42
CA ASN A 191 -3.23 12.00 -4.87
C ASN A 191 -3.52 11.49 -6.29
N GLN A 192 -2.69 10.58 -6.78
CA GLN A 192 -2.86 9.97 -8.09
C GLN A 192 -4.19 9.21 -8.20
N THR A 193 -4.58 8.49 -7.14
CA THR A 193 -5.81 7.71 -7.08
C THR A 193 -7.04 8.61 -7.27
N ASP A 194 -7.09 9.79 -6.64
CA ASP A 194 -8.18 10.76 -6.80
C ASP A 194 -8.36 11.17 -8.26
N THR A 195 -7.27 11.43 -8.94
CA THR A 195 -7.30 11.88 -10.35
C THR A 195 -7.75 10.77 -11.29
N VAL A 196 -7.23 9.56 -11.11
CA VAL A 196 -7.60 8.41 -11.96
C VAL A 196 -9.07 8.05 -11.77
N LEU A 197 -9.52 7.92 -10.52
CA LEU A 197 -10.91 7.54 -10.24
C LEU A 197 -11.90 8.61 -10.69
N SER A 198 -11.60 9.90 -10.54
CA SER A 198 -12.45 10.97 -11.03
C SER A 198 -12.55 10.97 -12.56
N GLY A 199 -11.43 10.73 -13.26
CA GLY A 199 -11.42 10.59 -14.72
C GLY A 199 -12.30 9.44 -15.21
N ILE A 200 -12.24 8.28 -14.55
CA ILE A 200 -13.11 7.13 -14.84
C ILE A 200 -14.58 7.49 -14.56
N THR A 201 -14.87 8.16 -13.44
CA THR A 201 -16.24 8.62 -13.13
C THR A 201 -16.77 9.57 -14.21
N ALA A 202 -15.95 10.52 -14.66
CA ALA A 202 -16.34 11.45 -15.72
C ALA A 202 -16.64 10.71 -17.04
N SER A 203 -15.86 9.66 -17.36
CA SER A 203 -16.04 8.92 -18.62
C SER A 203 -17.36 8.13 -18.72
N VAL A 204 -18.01 7.88 -17.58
CA VAL A 204 -19.28 7.14 -17.53
C VAL A 204 -20.51 8.06 -17.44
N LEU A 205 -20.32 9.36 -17.53
CA LEU A 205 -21.37 10.37 -17.41
C LEU A 205 -21.59 11.13 -18.73
N PRO A 206 -22.82 11.64 -18.97
CA PRO A 206 -23.04 12.59 -20.05
C PRO A 206 -22.14 13.84 -19.89
N PRO A 207 -21.75 14.51 -20.98
CA PRO A 207 -20.79 15.63 -20.94
C PRO A 207 -21.15 16.74 -19.94
N GLU A 208 -22.43 17.05 -19.79
CA GLU A 208 -22.92 18.07 -18.84
C GLU A 208 -22.68 17.68 -17.39
N ALA A 209 -22.89 16.41 -17.03
CA ALA A 209 -22.65 15.89 -15.69
C ALA A 209 -21.16 15.64 -15.45
N ALA A 210 -20.43 15.20 -16.46
CA ALA A 210 -18.98 14.99 -16.40
C ALA A 210 -18.20 16.27 -16.11
N ALA A 211 -18.68 17.42 -16.57
CA ALA A 211 -18.07 18.73 -16.32
C ALA A 211 -17.97 19.08 -14.82
N ASN A 212 -18.82 18.49 -13.97
CA ASN A 212 -18.82 18.69 -12.52
C ASN A 212 -17.95 17.68 -11.76
N VAL A 213 -17.36 16.72 -12.47
CA VAL A 213 -16.47 15.73 -11.86
C VAL A 213 -15.05 16.28 -11.80
N SER A 214 -14.45 16.23 -10.63
CA SER A 214 -13.09 16.72 -10.41
C SER A 214 -12.34 15.82 -9.42
N PRO A 215 -11.00 15.83 -9.39
CA PRO A 215 -10.22 15.06 -8.43
C PRO A 215 -10.52 15.41 -6.95
N ILE A 216 -11.10 16.59 -6.70
CA ILE A 216 -11.44 17.03 -5.34
C ILE A 216 -12.86 16.61 -4.90
N MET A 217 -13.62 15.92 -5.73
CA MET A 217 -15.03 15.63 -5.44
C MET A 217 -15.26 14.74 -4.21
N ASN A 218 -14.24 14.04 -3.70
CA ASN A 218 -14.31 13.28 -2.45
C ASN A 218 -13.40 13.85 -1.35
N TRP A 219 -12.82 15.03 -1.55
CA TRP A 219 -11.74 15.52 -0.70
C TRP A 219 -12.16 15.72 0.77
N TYR A 220 -13.37 16.21 1.06
CA TYR A 220 -13.80 16.39 2.45
C TYR A 220 -13.92 15.06 3.18
N PHE A 221 -14.49 14.06 2.52
CA PHE A 221 -14.60 12.71 3.07
C PHE A 221 -13.22 12.09 3.30
N ASN A 222 -12.35 12.15 2.29
CA ASN A 222 -11.01 11.58 2.34
C ASN A 222 -10.14 12.25 3.41
N ALA A 223 -10.17 13.57 3.49
CA ALA A 223 -9.41 14.33 4.50
C ALA A 223 -9.88 13.99 5.93
N PHE A 224 -11.18 13.87 6.14
CA PHE A 224 -11.71 13.46 7.46
C PHE A 224 -11.35 11.99 7.74
N SER A 225 -11.40 11.13 6.71
CA SER A 225 -11.00 9.71 6.82
C SER A 225 -9.54 9.54 7.27
N ALA A 226 -8.64 10.45 6.89
CA ALA A 226 -7.25 10.39 7.35
C ALA A 226 -7.13 10.47 8.88
N PHE A 227 -7.97 11.25 9.53
CA PHE A 227 -8.00 11.33 10.99
C PHE A 227 -8.74 10.16 11.63
N THR A 228 -9.90 9.77 11.09
CA THR A 228 -10.70 8.68 11.66
C THR A 228 -10.03 7.32 11.48
N ALA A 229 -9.40 7.07 10.34
CA ALA A 229 -8.61 5.86 10.13
C ALA A 229 -7.36 5.83 11.03
N THR A 230 -6.66 6.96 11.20
CA THR A 230 -5.57 7.05 12.18
C THR A 230 -6.07 6.73 13.59
N ALA A 231 -7.18 7.32 14.01
CA ALA A 231 -7.78 7.05 15.31
C ALA A 231 -8.15 5.57 15.48
N ALA A 232 -8.73 4.94 14.44
CA ALA A 232 -9.03 3.52 14.44
C ALA A 232 -7.76 2.67 14.62
N MET A 233 -6.68 3.01 13.92
CA MET A 233 -5.39 2.32 14.08
C MET A 233 -4.86 2.45 15.51
N LEU A 234 -4.96 3.63 16.12
CA LEU A 234 -4.54 3.85 17.51
C LEU A 234 -5.40 3.06 18.50
N VAL A 235 -6.71 3.03 18.31
CA VAL A 235 -7.63 2.23 19.13
C VAL A 235 -7.24 0.75 19.06
N VAL A 236 -6.98 0.21 17.88
CA VAL A 236 -6.50 -1.17 17.74
C VAL A 236 -5.15 -1.36 18.44
N THR A 237 -4.22 -0.43 18.23
CA THR A 237 -2.87 -0.55 18.82
C THR A 237 -2.88 -0.56 20.36
N TYR A 238 -3.75 0.22 20.98
CA TYR A 238 -3.75 0.33 22.44
C TYR A 238 -4.72 -0.63 23.14
N PHE A 239 -5.81 -1.06 22.49
CA PHE A 239 -6.85 -1.85 23.14
C PHE A 239 -7.05 -3.25 22.56
N PHE A 240 -6.74 -3.46 21.27
CA PHE A 240 -7.05 -4.69 20.54
C PHE A 240 -5.84 -5.27 19.80
N VAL A 241 -4.64 -4.80 20.12
CA VAL A 241 -3.44 -5.22 19.42
C VAL A 241 -3.17 -6.71 19.59
N PRO A 242 -2.85 -7.44 18.52
CA PRO A 242 -2.38 -8.82 18.62
C PRO A 242 -1.17 -8.94 19.53
N SER A 243 -1.08 -10.04 20.30
CA SER A 243 -0.02 -10.23 21.29
C SER A 243 1.40 -10.04 20.75
N LYS A 244 1.63 -10.41 19.49
CA LYS A 244 2.93 -10.23 18.80
C LYS A 244 3.27 -8.77 18.45
N LEU A 245 2.28 -7.89 18.45
CA LEU A 245 2.43 -6.47 18.12
C LEU A 245 2.38 -5.56 19.36
N GLN A 246 2.35 -6.10 20.57
CA GLN A 246 2.31 -5.25 21.75
C GLN A 246 3.44 -4.22 21.70
N PRO A 247 3.15 -2.93 21.91
CA PRO A 247 4.14 -1.86 21.73
C PRO A 247 5.43 -2.02 22.54
N ASN A 248 5.33 -2.59 23.72
CA ASN A 248 6.47 -2.78 24.65
C ASN A 248 7.16 -4.14 24.49
N LEU A 249 6.79 -4.97 23.52
CA LEU A 249 7.39 -6.26 23.30
C LEU A 249 8.69 -6.11 22.48
N VAL A 250 9.77 -5.78 23.15
CA VAL A 250 11.12 -5.76 22.56
C VAL A 250 11.85 -7.00 23.09
N GLY A 251 11.92 -8.05 22.28
CA GLY A 251 12.75 -9.24 22.56
C GLY A 251 14.15 -9.09 21.97
N GLU A 252 15.07 -9.99 22.38
CA GLU A 252 16.32 -10.16 21.65
C GLU A 252 16.02 -10.52 20.19
N LEU A 253 16.64 -9.85 19.25
CA LEU A 253 16.45 -10.09 17.82
C LEU A 253 17.34 -11.24 17.36
N GLU A 254 16.91 -11.97 16.33
CA GLU A 254 17.70 -13.05 15.70
C GLU A 254 18.97 -12.52 15.07
N ILE A 255 18.85 -11.38 14.40
CA ILE A 255 19.95 -10.61 13.85
C ILE A 255 19.93 -9.32 14.63
N GLU A 256 20.93 -9.12 15.49
CA GLU A 256 21.12 -7.78 16.03
C GLU A 256 21.30 -6.85 14.82
N PRO A 257 20.38 -5.89 14.60
CA PRO A 257 20.68 -4.85 13.64
C PRO A 257 22.04 -4.31 14.09
N GLU A 258 22.97 -4.07 13.17
CA GLU A 258 24.18 -3.31 13.51
C GLU A 258 23.70 -1.98 14.11
N VAL A 259 23.39 -2.03 15.38
CA VAL A 259 23.17 -0.85 16.19
C VAL A 259 24.53 -0.19 16.20
N VAL A 260 24.67 0.82 15.39
CA VAL A 260 25.82 1.70 15.46
C VAL A 260 25.94 2.05 16.93
N ASP A 261 27.02 1.55 17.55
CA ASP A 261 27.28 1.64 18.99
C ASP A 261 26.83 3.00 19.54
N GLU A 262 25.92 2.99 20.51
CA GLU A 262 25.46 4.21 21.19
C GLU A 262 26.62 4.98 21.83
N GLU A 263 27.71 4.30 22.14
CA GLU A 263 28.94 4.92 22.67
C GLU A 263 29.80 5.60 21.59
N ALA A 264 29.81 5.14 20.35
CA ALA A 264 30.48 5.80 19.24
C ALA A 264 29.82 7.15 18.84
N GLY A 265 28.56 7.35 19.21
CA GLY A 265 27.78 8.55 18.91
C GLY A 265 27.98 9.75 19.80
N ARG A 266 28.82 9.66 20.84
CA ARG A 266 29.09 10.79 21.75
C ARG A 266 30.25 11.68 21.34
N SER A 267 30.83 11.53 20.15
CA SER A 267 31.82 12.46 19.67
C SER A 267 31.18 13.82 19.34
N GLY A 268 31.82 14.94 19.69
CA GLY A 268 31.32 16.29 19.35
C GLY A 268 31.15 16.54 17.83
N HIS A 269 31.38 15.52 17.01
CA HIS A 269 31.22 15.52 15.57
C HIS A 269 29.79 15.17 15.12
N GLU A 270 28.98 14.47 15.95
CA GLU A 270 27.56 14.14 15.58
C GLU A 270 26.71 15.38 15.39
N GLY A 271 26.84 16.36 16.26
CA GLY A 271 26.13 17.63 16.13
C GLY A 271 26.47 18.35 14.82
N ARG A 272 27.76 18.26 14.39
CA ARG A 272 28.18 18.82 13.09
C ARG A 272 27.61 18.03 11.93
N GLY A 273 27.57 16.70 12.01
CA GLY A 273 26.95 15.84 11.02
C GLY A 273 25.45 16.15 10.85
N LEU A 274 24.70 16.23 11.95
CA LEU A 274 23.29 16.59 11.94
C LEU A 274 23.03 17.99 11.39
N LEU A 275 23.85 18.98 11.77
CA LEU A 275 23.73 20.33 11.25
C LEU A 275 23.98 20.36 9.73
N ALA A 276 25.06 19.71 9.26
CA ALA A 276 25.39 19.63 7.84
C ALA A 276 24.28 18.92 7.04
N ALA A 277 23.79 17.78 7.53
CA ALA A 277 22.67 17.07 6.93
C ALA A 277 21.37 17.89 6.95
N GLY A 278 21.10 18.66 8.01
CA GLY A 278 19.97 19.57 8.10
C GLY A 278 20.05 20.70 7.06
N ILE A 279 21.22 21.33 6.92
CA ILE A 279 21.45 22.36 5.88
C ILE A 279 21.29 21.74 4.49
N PHE A 280 21.87 20.56 4.25
CA PHE A 280 21.70 19.84 3.00
C PHE A 280 20.21 19.55 2.71
N SER A 281 19.45 19.09 3.70
CA SER A 281 18.02 18.80 3.57
C SER A 281 17.24 20.05 3.15
N LEU A 282 17.55 21.21 3.73
CA LEU A 282 16.92 22.48 3.35
C LEU A 282 17.28 22.88 1.91
N LEU A 283 18.56 22.73 1.52
CA LEU A 283 19.01 23.03 0.16
C LEU A 283 18.40 22.06 -0.86
N TYR A 284 18.30 20.77 -0.52
CA TYR A 284 17.69 19.76 -1.35
C TYR A 284 16.19 20.06 -1.57
N LEU A 285 15.47 20.36 -0.50
CA LEU A 285 14.06 20.76 -0.59
C LEU A 285 13.90 22.04 -1.42
N ALA A 286 14.74 23.05 -1.20
CA ALA A 286 14.73 24.30 -1.95
C ALA A 286 14.96 24.04 -3.46
N ALA A 287 15.92 23.17 -3.81
CA ALA A 287 16.18 22.78 -5.19
C ALA A 287 14.96 22.11 -5.85
N ILE A 288 14.30 21.18 -5.13
CA ILE A 288 13.04 20.56 -5.62
C ILE A 288 11.95 21.62 -5.80
N LEU A 289 11.76 22.53 -4.83
CA LEU A 289 10.74 23.58 -4.91
C LEU A 289 11.01 24.55 -6.08
N VAL A 290 12.25 24.92 -6.33
CA VAL A 290 12.63 25.76 -7.49
C VAL A 290 12.31 25.07 -8.81
N MET A 291 12.45 23.74 -8.89
CA MET A 291 12.09 22.96 -10.10
C MET A 291 10.60 22.64 -10.19
N LEU A 292 9.83 22.79 -9.10
CA LEU A 292 8.42 22.40 -9.03
C LEU A 292 7.46 23.60 -9.04
N LEU A 293 7.78 24.69 -8.34
CA LEU A 293 6.85 25.80 -8.13
C LEU A 293 6.61 26.66 -9.40
N PRO A 294 7.63 27.02 -10.20
CA PRO A 294 7.41 27.81 -11.42
C PRO A 294 6.53 27.06 -12.44
N GLU A 295 5.70 27.76 -13.18
CA GLU A 295 4.82 27.14 -14.21
C GLU A 295 5.59 26.37 -15.28
N GLY A 296 6.80 26.79 -15.61
CA GLY A 296 7.73 26.09 -16.52
C GLY A 296 8.76 25.20 -15.79
N GLY A 297 8.51 24.82 -14.54
CA GLY A 297 9.46 24.04 -13.73
C GLY A 297 9.76 22.66 -14.32
N ALA A 298 11.04 22.27 -14.31
CA ALA A 298 11.52 21.02 -14.93
C ALA A 298 10.88 19.73 -14.33
N LEU A 299 10.34 19.80 -13.12
CA LEU A 299 9.65 18.68 -12.47
C LEU A 299 8.14 18.67 -12.69
N ARG A 300 7.59 19.62 -13.44
CA ARG A 300 6.18 19.63 -13.85
C ARG A 300 5.96 18.84 -15.13
N GLY A 301 4.75 18.32 -15.28
CA GLY A 301 4.31 17.64 -16.49
C GLY A 301 3.88 18.60 -17.61
N GLU A 302 3.54 18.05 -18.75
CA GLU A 302 2.98 18.79 -19.88
C GLU A 302 1.71 19.53 -19.43
N GLY A 303 1.66 20.84 -19.72
CA GLY A 303 0.57 21.71 -19.24
C GLY A 303 0.76 22.25 -17.82
N GLY A 304 1.96 22.12 -17.23
CA GLY A 304 2.31 22.72 -15.95
C GLY A 304 1.73 21.99 -14.71
N GLN A 305 1.14 20.82 -14.88
CA GLN A 305 0.57 20.04 -13.79
C GLN A 305 1.64 19.28 -13.00
N ILE A 306 1.39 19.10 -11.68
CA ILE A 306 2.24 18.30 -10.81
C ILE A 306 1.71 16.88 -10.70
N VAL A 307 0.39 16.72 -10.59
CA VAL A 307 -0.34 15.45 -10.47
C VAL A 307 -1.33 15.37 -11.65
N PRO A 308 -1.59 14.21 -12.25
CA PRO A 308 -1.09 12.87 -11.90
C PRO A 308 0.23 12.49 -12.60
N LYS A 309 0.55 13.10 -13.72
CA LYS A 309 1.73 12.74 -14.54
C LYS A 309 2.69 13.91 -14.62
N SER A 310 3.81 13.78 -13.95
CA SER A 310 4.91 14.73 -14.02
C SER A 310 6.24 14.01 -13.80
N PRO A 311 7.38 14.60 -14.22
CA PRO A 311 8.70 14.10 -13.83
C PRO A 311 8.90 14.01 -12.31
N PHE A 312 8.23 14.88 -11.53
CA PHE A 312 8.22 14.79 -10.07
C PHE A 312 7.60 13.48 -9.59
N MET A 313 6.39 13.16 -10.05
CA MET A 313 5.69 11.94 -9.64
C MET A 313 6.39 10.67 -10.15
N GLY A 314 6.83 10.66 -11.41
CA GLY A 314 7.56 9.52 -11.96
C GLY A 314 8.95 9.30 -11.34
N GLY A 315 9.59 10.37 -10.88
CA GLY A 315 10.94 10.35 -10.29
C GLY A 315 10.96 10.32 -8.76
N ILE A 316 9.81 10.29 -8.08
CA ILE A 316 9.72 10.47 -6.61
C ILE A 316 10.58 9.45 -5.85
N VAL A 317 10.62 8.20 -6.29
CA VAL A 317 11.41 7.13 -5.67
C VAL A 317 12.89 7.44 -5.75
N VAL A 318 13.35 7.91 -6.92
CA VAL A 318 14.76 8.28 -7.15
C VAL A 318 15.10 9.52 -6.31
N LEU A 319 14.23 10.52 -6.26
CA LEU A 319 14.42 11.71 -5.42
C LEU A 319 14.54 11.34 -3.95
N ILE A 320 13.68 10.48 -3.44
CA ILE A 320 13.75 10.02 -2.05
C ILE A 320 15.04 9.22 -1.78
N SER A 321 15.39 8.30 -2.68
CA SER A 321 16.61 7.51 -2.57
C SER A 321 17.86 8.41 -2.56
N LEU A 322 17.94 9.37 -3.49
CA LEU A 322 19.02 10.35 -3.54
C LEU A 322 19.07 11.21 -2.28
N TYR A 323 17.92 11.63 -1.76
CA TYR A 323 17.87 12.37 -0.50
C TYR A 323 18.52 11.58 0.63
N PHE A 324 18.15 10.32 0.82
CA PHE A 324 18.72 9.48 1.86
C PHE A 324 20.20 9.17 1.64
N ALA A 325 20.58 8.83 0.41
CA ALA A 325 21.98 8.56 0.06
C ALA A 325 22.88 9.79 0.33
N LEU A 326 22.48 10.94 -0.21
CA LEU A 326 23.28 12.16 -0.10
C LEU A 326 23.27 12.71 1.33
N SER A 327 22.13 12.67 2.04
CA SER A 327 22.05 13.05 3.45
C SER A 327 22.94 12.15 4.31
N GLY A 328 22.93 10.84 4.04
CA GLY A 328 23.80 9.88 4.71
C GLY A 328 25.30 10.13 4.43
N ILE A 329 25.66 10.41 3.17
CA ILE A 329 27.03 10.77 2.78
C ILE A 329 27.47 12.06 3.48
N VAL A 330 26.66 13.11 3.43
CA VAL A 330 26.95 14.40 4.09
C VAL A 330 27.12 14.21 5.59
N TYR A 331 26.14 13.53 6.21
CA TYR A 331 26.22 13.22 7.63
C TYR A 331 27.49 12.43 7.98
N GLY A 332 27.73 11.33 7.26
CA GLY A 332 28.89 10.45 7.48
C GLY A 332 30.22 11.17 7.34
N TRP A 333 30.32 12.06 6.37
CA TRP A 333 31.53 12.87 6.16
C TRP A 333 31.78 13.84 7.31
N PHE A 334 30.80 14.63 7.69
CA PHE A 334 30.93 15.63 8.75
C PHE A 334 30.97 15.03 10.16
N SER A 335 30.42 13.82 10.36
CA SER A 335 30.55 13.07 11.61
C SER A 335 31.85 12.26 11.69
N GLY A 336 32.62 12.16 10.59
CA GLY A 336 33.86 11.37 10.51
C GLY A 336 33.63 9.86 10.37
N ARG A 337 32.40 9.41 10.17
CA ARG A 337 32.06 8.00 9.99
C ARG A 337 32.33 7.50 8.56
N LEU A 338 32.19 8.36 7.56
CA LEU A 338 32.49 8.06 6.16
C LEU A 338 33.90 8.56 5.81
N LYS A 339 34.74 7.66 5.35
CA LYS A 339 36.13 7.98 4.98
C LYS A 339 36.31 8.01 3.46
N SER A 340 35.48 7.31 2.71
CA SER A 340 35.58 7.24 1.26
C SER A 340 34.22 6.95 0.62
N LEU A 341 34.05 7.33 -0.66
CA LEU A 341 32.85 6.95 -1.43
C LEU A 341 32.77 5.42 -1.69
N GLY A 342 33.91 4.71 -1.60
CA GLY A 342 33.94 3.26 -1.65
C GLY A 342 33.18 2.62 -0.49
N GLU A 343 33.26 3.18 0.71
CA GLU A 343 32.46 2.72 1.86
C GLU A 343 30.95 2.96 1.63
N ALA A 344 30.59 4.10 1.06
CA ALA A 344 29.18 4.34 0.71
C ALA A 344 28.68 3.32 -0.32
N ALA A 345 29.49 2.91 -1.29
CA ALA A 345 29.15 1.87 -2.25
C ALA A 345 28.99 0.49 -1.59
N GLU A 346 29.82 0.14 -0.60
CA GLU A 346 29.63 -1.09 0.19
C GLU A 346 28.32 -1.04 1.00
N TRP A 347 27.96 0.10 1.57
CA TRP A 347 26.67 0.27 2.25
C TRP A 347 25.49 0.08 1.29
N MET A 348 25.55 0.61 0.06
CA MET A 348 24.53 0.37 -0.98
C MET A 348 24.43 -1.11 -1.33
N LYS A 349 25.55 -1.81 -1.47
CA LYS A 349 25.60 -3.25 -1.73
C LYS A 349 24.91 -4.05 -0.62
N ASN A 350 25.14 -3.67 0.67
CA ASN A 350 24.47 -4.31 1.79
C ASN A 350 22.95 -4.13 1.73
N GLY A 351 22.48 -2.95 1.32
CA GLY A 351 21.07 -2.68 1.09
C GLY A 351 20.43 -3.60 0.02
N ILE A 352 21.15 -3.81 -1.09
CA ILE A 352 20.70 -4.75 -2.14
C ILE A 352 20.69 -6.19 -1.61
N SER A 353 21.75 -6.58 -0.90
CA SER A 353 21.88 -7.95 -0.37
C SER A 353 20.78 -8.31 0.63
N SER A 354 20.27 -7.34 1.39
CA SER A 354 19.16 -7.55 2.32
C SER A 354 17.84 -7.90 1.62
N MET A 355 17.71 -7.60 0.31
CA MET A 355 16.52 -7.85 -0.49
C MET A 355 16.58 -9.10 -1.36
N SER A 356 17.60 -9.97 -1.20
CA SER A 356 17.79 -11.14 -2.03
C SER A 356 16.59 -12.10 -2.04
N TYR A 357 15.99 -12.36 -0.87
CA TYR A 357 14.79 -13.19 -0.77
C TYR A 357 13.58 -12.56 -1.49
N PHE A 358 13.41 -11.24 -1.37
CA PHE A 358 12.38 -10.52 -2.09
C PHE A 358 12.48 -10.74 -3.61
N LEU A 359 13.68 -10.70 -4.18
CA LEU A 359 13.89 -10.89 -5.62
C LEU A 359 13.45 -12.29 -6.08
N VAL A 360 13.70 -13.32 -5.28
CA VAL A 360 13.27 -14.70 -5.57
C VAL A 360 11.75 -14.81 -5.57
N VAL A 361 11.09 -14.23 -4.55
CA VAL A 361 9.62 -14.27 -4.45
C VAL A 361 8.96 -13.42 -5.54
N ALA A 362 9.57 -12.27 -5.89
CA ALA A 362 9.09 -11.43 -6.98
C ALA A 362 9.06 -12.17 -8.33
N ALA A 363 10.01 -13.07 -8.58
CA ALA A 363 9.99 -13.90 -9.78
C ALA A 363 8.73 -14.79 -9.84
N ALA A 364 8.35 -15.43 -8.74
CA ALA A 364 7.12 -16.21 -8.67
C ALA A 364 5.87 -15.33 -8.79
N ALA A 365 5.89 -14.14 -8.19
CA ALA A 365 4.79 -13.18 -8.27
C ALA A 365 4.52 -12.71 -9.71
N VAL A 366 5.58 -12.42 -10.46
CA VAL A 366 5.47 -12.02 -11.88
C VAL A 366 4.80 -13.11 -12.72
N ILE A 367 5.20 -14.38 -12.53
CA ILE A 367 4.58 -15.51 -13.23
C ILE A 367 3.09 -15.59 -12.87
N PHE A 368 2.76 -15.59 -11.57
CA PHE A 368 1.37 -15.66 -11.14
C PHE A 368 0.52 -14.53 -11.73
N LEU A 369 0.97 -13.28 -11.60
CA LEU A 369 0.23 -12.11 -12.09
C LEU A 369 0.02 -12.15 -13.61
N LYS A 370 1.04 -12.58 -14.37
CA LYS A 370 0.93 -12.75 -15.83
C LYS A 370 -0.15 -13.77 -16.18
N LEU A 371 -0.09 -14.98 -15.58
CA LEU A 371 -1.07 -16.03 -15.85
C LEU A 371 -2.49 -15.61 -15.42
N PHE A 372 -2.63 -14.97 -14.26
CA PHE A 372 -3.90 -14.54 -13.71
C PHE A 372 -4.58 -13.47 -14.56
N ASN A 373 -3.80 -12.52 -15.07
CA ASN A 373 -4.29 -11.47 -15.96
C ASN A 373 -4.65 -12.02 -17.34
N ASP A 374 -3.76 -12.82 -17.94
CA ASP A 374 -3.97 -13.34 -19.30
C ASP A 374 -5.11 -14.37 -19.38
N SER A 375 -5.39 -15.07 -18.29
CA SER A 375 -6.55 -15.99 -18.22
C SER A 375 -7.89 -15.28 -18.09
N HIS A 376 -7.91 -13.98 -17.77
CA HIS A 376 -9.10 -13.19 -17.46
C HIS A 376 -9.96 -13.74 -16.29
N ILE A 377 -9.45 -14.71 -15.51
CA ILE A 377 -10.19 -15.31 -14.39
C ILE A 377 -10.56 -14.24 -13.34
N GLY A 378 -9.61 -13.36 -12.98
CA GLY A 378 -9.87 -12.28 -12.03
C GLY A 378 -10.95 -11.31 -12.51
N GLU A 379 -10.85 -10.91 -13.77
CA GLU A 379 -11.83 -10.01 -14.41
C GLU A 379 -13.23 -10.66 -14.50
N TYR A 380 -13.27 -11.95 -14.81
CA TYR A 380 -14.54 -12.70 -14.85
C TYR A 380 -15.22 -12.76 -13.48
N ILE A 381 -14.48 -13.08 -12.42
CA ILE A 381 -15.01 -13.13 -11.05
C ILE A 381 -15.59 -11.77 -10.65
N GLY A 382 -14.89 -10.68 -10.92
CA GLY A 382 -15.34 -9.32 -10.64
C GLY A 382 -16.63 -8.98 -11.41
N SER A 383 -16.65 -9.25 -12.71
CA SER A 383 -17.82 -8.97 -13.57
C SER A 383 -19.06 -9.77 -13.19
N TYR A 384 -18.90 -11.01 -12.76
CA TYR A 384 -20.00 -11.84 -12.29
C TYR A 384 -20.72 -11.25 -11.06
N GLY A 385 -19.92 -10.69 -10.12
CA GLY A 385 -20.47 -9.97 -8.97
C GLY A 385 -21.33 -8.76 -9.38
N VAL A 386 -20.93 -8.06 -10.42
CA VAL A 386 -21.69 -6.92 -10.99
C VAL A 386 -23.06 -7.37 -11.52
N VAL A 387 -23.08 -8.41 -12.36
CA VAL A 387 -24.33 -8.93 -12.95
C VAL A 387 -25.29 -9.42 -11.85
N MET A 388 -24.76 -10.00 -10.80
CA MET A 388 -25.56 -10.48 -9.66
C MET A 388 -26.30 -9.33 -8.95
N LEU A 389 -25.69 -8.17 -8.78
CA LEU A 389 -26.33 -7.00 -8.16
C LEU A 389 -27.41 -6.36 -9.05
N GLN A 390 -27.23 -6.38 -10.36
CA GLN A 390 -28.24 -5.88 -11.30
C GLN A 390 -29.55 -6.71 -11.25
N GLY A 391 -29.46 -8.01 -10.96
CA GLY A 391 -30.63 -8.90 -10.85
C GLY A 391 -31.49 -8.64 -9.61
N ILE A 392 -30.99 -7.91 -8.62
CA ILE A 392 -31.68 -7.62 -7.37
C ILE A 392 -32.17 -6.16 -7.41
N GLN A 393 -33.47 -5.92 -7.54
CA GLN A 393 -34.04 -4.56 -7.40
C GLN A 393 -33.94 -4.10 -5.94
N ALA A 394 -32.76 -3.69 -5.51
CA ALA A 394 -32.45 -3.38 -4.13
C ALA A 394 -32.90 -1.95 -3.72
N SER A 395 -33.37 -1.77 -2.47
CA SER A 395 -33.58 -0.43 -1.89
C SER A 395 -32.23 0.32 -1.79
N PRO A 396 -32.21 1.68 -1.72
CA PRO A 396 -30.95 2.44 -1.72
C PRO A 396 -29.93 1.97 -0.68
N GLY A 397 -30.33 1.74 0.55
CA GLY A 397 -29.43 1.27 1.61
C GLY A 397 -28.92 -0.15 1.38
N VAL A 398 -29.76 -1.04 0.86
CA VAL A 398 -29.37 -2.41 0.50
C VAL A 398 -28.45 -2.39 -0.72
N ALA A 399 -28.71 -1.54 -1.71
CA ALA A 399 -27.84 -1.38 -2.87
C ALA A 399 -26.44 -0.90 -2.46
N ILE A 400 -26.36 0.09 -1.57
CA ILE A 400 -25.09 0.57 -1.02
C ILE A 400 -24.35 -0.54 -0.28
N PHE A 401 -25.05 -1.27 0.60
CA PHE A 401 -24.47 -2.36 1.37
C PHE A 401 -23.95 -3.49 0.47
N LEU A 402 -24.75 -3.91 -0.51
CA LEU A 402 -24.36 -4.95 -1.47
C LEU A 402 -23.21 -4.49 -2.36
N PHE A 403 -23.20 -3.22 -2.76
CA PHE A 403 -22.10 -2.64 -3.52
C PHE A 403 -20.80 -2.63 -2.69
N LEU A 404 -20.84 -2.16 -1.44
CA LEU A 404 -19.72 -2.22 -0.53
C LEU A 404 -19.19 -3.64 -0.35
N LEU A 405 -20.09 -4.59 -0.12
CA LEU A 405 -19.72 -5.99 0.06
C LEU A 405 -19.09 -6.57 -1.21
N LEU A 406 -19.68 -6.30 -2.37
CA LEU A 406 -19.17 -6.74 -3.66
C LEU A 406 -17.75 -6.20 -3.90
N VAL A 407 -17.56 -4.89 -3.74
CA VAL A 407 -16.26 -4.25 -3.92
C VAL A 407 -15.24 -4.86 -2.96
N SER A 408 -15.60 -4.99 -1.68
CA SER A 408 -14.73 -5.56 -0.66
C SER A 408 -14.32 -7.01 -0.96
N VAL A 409 -15.25 -7.83 -1.41
CA VAL A 409 -14.94 -9.22 -1.79
C VAL A 409 -14.08 -9.27 -3.05
N SER A 410 -14.40 -8.46 -4.07
CA SER A 410 -13.63 -8.42 -5.32
C SER A 410 -12.20 -7.93 -5.11
N ASN A 411 -12.00 -7.01 -4.17
CA ASN A 411 -10.70 -6.49 -3.81
C ASN A 411 -9.73 -7.56 -3.27
N LEU A 412 -10.25 -8.65 -2.69
CA LEU A 412 -9.43 -9.78 -2.30
C LEU A 412 -8.79 -10.53 -3.49
N PHE A 413 -9.31 -10.31 -4.70
CA PHE A 413 -8.84 -10.95 -5.94
C PHE A 413 -8.21 -9.95 -6.90
N ILE A 414 -8.70 -8.72 -6.94
CA ILE A 414 -8.24 -7.65 -7.85
C ILE A 414 -7.84 -6.45 -6.99
N ILE A 415 -6.55 -6.33 -6.74
CA ILE A 415 -6.02 -5.26 -5.85
C ILE A 415 -5.99 -3.87 -6.52
N SER A 416 -6.12 -3.81 -7.84
CA SER A 416 -6.09 -2.54 -8.57
C SER A 416 -7.42 -1.81 -8.46
N GLY A 417 -7.49 -0.78 -7.62
CA GLY A 417 -8.69 0.04 -7.45
C GLY A 417 -9.15 0.74 -8.75
N SER A 418 -8.22 1.12 -9.64
CA SER A 418 -8.61 1.71 -10.93
C SER A 418 -9.28 0.68 -11.85
N VAL A 419 -8.79 -0.55 -11.90
CA VAL A 419 -9.39 -1.63 -12.71
C VAL A 419 -10.78 -1.98 -12.18
N LEU A 420 -10.91 -2.15 -10.87
CA LEU A 420 -12.23 -2.39 -10.25
C LEU A 420 -13.21 -1.24 -10.54
N TRP A 421 -12.73 0.02 -10.48
CA TRP A 421 -13.61 1.15 -10.75
C TRP A 421 -14.04 1.25 -12.22
N ILE A 422 -13.16 0.93 -13.18
CA ILE A 422 -13.54 0.82 -14.60
C ILE A 422 -14.68 -0.19 -14.79
N MET A 423 -14.66 -1.29 -14.06
CA MET A 423 -15.70 -2.32 -14.13
C MET A 423 -17.01 -1.89 -13.47
N TYR A 424 -16.93 -1.20 -12.34
CA TYR A 424 -18.09 -0.88 -11.51
C TYR A 424 -18.75 0.46 -11.84
N ALA A 425 -17.97 1.48 -12.22
CA ALA A 425 -18.49 2.81 -12.47
C ALA A 425 -19.63 2.85 -13.53
N PRO A 426 -19.52 2.18 -14.68
CA PRO A 426 -20.59 2.22 -15.70
C PRO A 426 -21.95 1.70 -15.21
N ILE A 427 -21.94 0.88 -14.17
CA ILE A 427 -23.12 0.23 -13.62
C ILE A 427 -23.63 0.98 -12.39
N PHE A 428 -22.72 1.22 -11.44
CA PHE A 428 -23.11 1.76 -10.14
C PHE A 428 -23.28 3.28 -10.14
N VAL A 429 -22.60 4.01 -11.01
CA VAL A 429 -22.82 5.46 -11.12
C VAL A 429 -24.23 5.76 -11.64
N PRO A 430 -24.72 5.20 -12.77
CA PRO A 430 -26.10 5.42 -13.19
C PRO A 430 -27.12 4.82 -12.22
N LEU A 431 -26.84 3.62 -11.66
CA LEU A 431 -27.75 2.96 -10.71
C LEU A 431 -27.99 3.82 -9.46
N LEU A 432 -26.91 4.27 -8.80
CA LEU A 432 -27.05 5.06 -7.58
C LEU A 432 -27.52 6.48 -7.87
N LEU A 433 -27.23 7.02 -9.06
CA LEU A 433 -27.80 8.28 -9.54
C LEU A 433 -29.33 8.18 -9.66
N ALA A 434 -29.83 7.09 -10.23
CA ALA A 434 -31.27 6.82 -10.29
C ALA A 434 -31.92 6.65 -8.90
N LEU A 435 -31.14 6.25 -7.90
CA LEU A 435 -31.56 6.19 -6.49
C LEU A 435 -31.35 7.51 -5.74
N GLY A 436 -30.94 8.58 -6.44
CA GLY A 436 -30.79 9.93 -5.90
C GLY A 436 -29.38 10.25 -5.34
N TYR A 437 -28.39 9.37 -5.47
CA TYR A 437 -27.02 9.64 -5.04
C TYR A 437 -26.17 10.26 -6.15
N SER A 438 -25.32 11.20 -5.79
CA SER A 438 -24.42 11.83 -6.76
C SER A 438 -23.31 10.86 -7.23
N PRO A 439 -22.69 11.12 -8.39
CA PRO A 439 -21.50 10.37 -8.82
C PRO A 439 -20.34 10.43 -7.81
N ALA A 440 -20.19 11.56 -7.10
CA ALA A 440 -19.22 11.71 -6.03
C ALA A 440 -19.52 10.78 -4.84
N ALA A 441 -20.79 10.67 -4.45
CA ALA A 441 -21.22 9.75 -3.41
C ALA A 441 -20.98 8.29 -3.82
N THR A 442 -21.27 7.93 -5.07
CA THR A 442 -21.03 6.58 -5.59
C THR A 442 -19.55 6.21 -5.52
N GLN A 443 -18.67 7.11 -5.95
CA GLN A 443 -17.22 6.89 -5.87
C GLN A 443 -16.74 6.82 -4.42
N MET A 444 -17.29 7.65 -3.52
CA MET A 444 -17.00 7.61 -2.08
C MET A 444 -17.33 6.24 -1.47
N ILE A 445 -18.50 5.69 -1.80
CA ILE A 445 -18.93 4.36 -1.34
C ILE A 445 -17.99 3.28 -1.88
N TYR A 446 -17.62 3.37 -3.16
CA TYR A 446 -16.65 2.49 -3.78
C TYR A 446 -15.34 2.45 -3.01
N ARG A 447 -14.76 3.60 -2.69
CA ARG A 447 -13.49 3.73 -1.97
C ARG A 447 -13.50 3.07 -0.59
N ILE A 448 -14.63 3.11 0.10
CA ILE A 448 -14.81 2.45 1.40
C ILE A 448 -14.72 0.93 1.27
N GLY A 449 -15.28 0.37 0.20
CA GLY A 449 -15.20 -1.07 -0.07
C GLY A 449 -13.83 -1.53 -0.55
N ASP A 450 -13.16 -0.71 -1.35
CA ASP A 450 -11.91 -1.04 -2.03
C ASP A 450 -10.69 -0.98 -1.09
N ALA A 451 -10.56 0.05 -0.24
CA ALA A 451 -9.33 0.30 0.49
C ALA A 451 -9.04 -0.67 1.66
N PRO A 452 -9.94 -0.88 2.64
CA PRO A 452 -9.58 -1.52 3.90
C PRO A 452 -9.09 -2.96 3.76
N LEU A 453 -9.66 -3.74 2.85
CA LEU A 453 -9.30 -5.15 2.70
C LEU A 453 -8.03 -5.39 1.89
N ASN A 454 -7.45 -4.37 1.27
CA ASN A 454 -6.13 -4.45 0.63
C ASN A 454 -5.03 -4.94 1.58
N ALA A 455 -5.11 -4.59 2.86
CA ALA A 455 -4.13 -5.02 3.86
C ALA A 455 -4.20 -6.52 4.20
N ILE A 456 -5.33 -7.16 3.94
CA ILE A 456 -5.51 -8.60 4.18
C ILE A 456 -5.68 -9.40 2.89
N CYS A 457 -5.45 -8.77 1.74
CA CYS A 457 -5.50 -9.41 0.43
C CYS A 457 -4.29 -10.33 0.24
N PRO A 458 -4.47 -11.65 0.02
CA PRO A 458 -3.35 -12.59 -0.11
C PRO A 458 -2.47 -12.36 -1.34
N VAL A 459 -3.01 -11.68 -2.35
CA VAL A 459 -2.30 -11.34 -3.59
C VAL A 459 -1.67 -9.94 -3.57
N ASN A 460 -1.63 -9.30 -2.41
CA ASN A 460 -1.00 -8.00 -2.26
C ASN A 460 0.52 -8.09 -2.54
N PRO A 461 1.06 -7.38 -3.55
CA PRO A 461 2.46 -7.46 -3.94
C PRO A 461 3.42 -6.99 -2.84
N PHE A 462 2.97 -6.14 -1.93
CA PHE A 462 3.79 -5.65 -0.82
C PHE A 462 3.95 -6.66 0.31
N LEU A 463 3.17 -7.74 0.35
CA LEU A 463 3.31 -8.80 1.36
C LEU A 463 4.73 -9.36 1.41
N VAL A 464 5.38 -9.49 0.26
CA VAL A 464 6.74 -9.98 0.17
C VAL A 464 7.72 -9.06 0.91
N LEU A 465 7.57 -7.75 0.71
CA LEU A 465 8.37 -6.76 1.43
C LEU A 465 8.11 -6.82 2.95
N VAL A 466 6.84 -6.89 3.34
CA VAL A 466 6.43 -7.02 4.75
C VAL A 466 7.04 -8.26 5.39
N ILE A 467 6.93 -9.43 4.74
CA ILE A 467 7.49 -10.69 5.23
C ILE A 467 9.01 -10.59 5.37
N GLY A 468 9.69 -10.00 4.38
CA GLY A 468 11.12 -9.78 4.40
C GLY A 468 11.55 -8.92 5.61
N LEU A 469 10.84 -7.82 5.84
CA LEU A 469 11.12 -6.93 6.97
C LEU A 469 10.76 -7.57 8.32
N LEU A 470 9.62 -8.26 8.43
CA LEU A 470 9.27 -8.98 9.65
C LEU A 470 10.29 -10.07 9.98
N ASN A 471 10.85 -10.77 8.97
CA ASN A 471 11.94 -11.72 9.17
C ASN A 471 13.24 -11.04 9.58
N LYS A 472 13.59 -9.88 9.00
CA LYS A 472 14.76 -9.09 9.41
C LYS A 472 14.69 -8.69 10.90
N TRP A 473 13.51 -8.34 11.37
CA TRP A 473 13.25 -7.90 12.75
C TRP A 473 12.65 -9.02 13.63
N ARG A 474 12.94 -10.27 13.30
CA ARG A 474 12.36 -11.41 14.00
C ARG A 474 12.99 -11.57 15.39
N PRO A 475 12.15 -11.81 16.42
CA PRO A 475 12.65 -12.19 17.74
C PRO A 475 13.47 -13.48 17.68
N LYS A 476 14.52 -13.57 18.49
CA LYS A 476 15.39 -14.74 18.57
C LYS A 476 14.61 -16.01 18.94
N GLY A 477 14.82 -17.05 18.16
CA GLY A 477 14.14 -18.34 18.35
C GLY A 477 12.69 -18.37 17.85
N ALA A 478 12.17 -17.31 17.24
CA ALA A 478 10.87 -17.34 16.60
C ALA A 478 10.95 -18.05 15.24
N GLU A 479 9.85 -18.70 14.82
CA GLU A 479 9.76 -19.29 13.49
C GLU A 479 9.83 -18.23 12.39
N ALA A 480 10.24 -18.65 11.18
CA ALA A 480 10.22 -17.78 10.01
C ALA A 480 8.80 -17.29 9.72
N VAL A 481 8.69 -16.00 9.40
CA VAL A 481 7.40 -15.35 9.12
C VAL A 481 6.85 -15.88 7.80
N LYS A 482 5.62 -16.37 7.83
CA LYS A 482 4.85 -16.86 6.67
C LYS A 482 3.81 -15.85 6.24
N VAL A 483 3.18 -16.06 5.07
CA VAL A 483 2.13 -15.16 4.52
C VAL A 483 0.99 -14.91 5.49
N GLY A 484 0.58 -15.92 6.25
CA GLY A 484 -0.50 -15.79 7.22
C GLY A 484 -0.21 -14.79 8.33
N THR A 485 1.04 -14.66 8.76
CA THR A 485 1.40 -13.79 9.88
C THR A 485 1.08 -12.31 9.60
N PRO A 486 1.59 -11.66 8.52
CA PRO A 486 1.24 -10.26 8.26
C PRO A 486 -0.25 -10.04 8.01
N LEU A 487 -0.94 -10.97 7.34
CA LEU A 487 -2.38 -10.86 7.12
C LEU A 487 -3.16 -10.86 8.43
N MET A 488 -2.81 -11.76 9.35
CA MET A 488 -3.44 -11.82 10.67
C MET A 488 -3.11 -10.62 11.55
N LEU A 489 -1.89 -10.11 11.48
CA LEU A 489 -1.48 -8.92 12.22
C LEU A 489 -2.16 -7.65 11.68
N ALA A 490 -2.41 -7.59 10.38
CA ALA A 490 -3.11 -6.48 9.72
C ALA A 490 -4.64 -6.53 9.91
N MET A 491 -5.22 -7.72 10.09
CA MET A 491 -6.66 -7.93 10.10
C MET A 491 -7.43 -7.04 11.09
N PRO A 492 -7.05 -6.92 12.37
CA PRO A 492 -7.78 -6.06 13.31
C PRO A 492 -7.81 -4.59 12.87
N TYR A 493 -6.72 -4.14 12.28
CA TYR A 493 -6.61 -2.78 11.76
C TYR A 493 -7.48 -2.57 10.52
N ALA A 494 -7.42 -3.49 9.57
CA ALA A 494 -8.22 -3.44 8.35
C ALA A 494 -9.72 -3.41 8.67
N LEU A 495 -10.17 -4.28 9.59
CA LEU A 495 -11.56 -4.31 10.03
C LEU A 495 -11.96 -3.06 10.81
N ALA A 496 -11.09 -2.50 11.62
CA ALA A 496 -11.36 -1.26 12.34
C ALA A 496 -11.44 -0.05 11.38
N ILE A 497 -10.57 0.01 10.37
CA ILE A 497 -10.64 1.04 9.32
C ILE A 497 -11.94 0.89 8.52
N LEU A 498 -12.30 -0.32 8.10
CA LEU A 498 -13.57 -0.57 7.42
C LEU A 498 -14.76 -0.13 8.27
N ALA A 499 -14.78 -0.52 9.54
CA ALA A 499 -15.86 -0.16 10.45
C ALA A 499 -15.99 1.35 10.64
N VAL A 500 -14.88 2.05 10.84
CA VAL A 500 -14.91 3.51 11.03
C VAL A 500 -15.31 4.24 9.75
N LEU A 501 -14.89 3.77 8.58
CA LEU A 501 -15.29 4.36 7.31
C LEU A 501 -16.77 4.13 7.00
N VAL A 502 -17.32 2.95 7.36
CA VAL A 502 -18.76 2.69 7.25
C VAL A 502 -19.54 3.57 8.23
N ILE A 503 -19.09 3.73 9.47
CA ILE A 503 -19.71 4.66 10.43
C ILE A 503 -19.65 6.09 9.89
N GLN A 504 -18.52 6.50 9.34
CA GLN A 504 -18.34 7.80 8.70
C GLN A 504 -19.29 7.99 7.51
N LEU A 505 -19.48 6.97 6.67
CA LEU A 505 -20.47 7.00 5.57
C LEU A 505 -21.88 7.22 6.11
N VAL A 506 -22.30 6.47 7.12
CA VAL A 506 -23.61 6.65 7.76
C VAL A 506 -23.76 8.08 8.29
N PHE A 507 -22.73 8.62 8.93
CA PHE A 507 -22.71 10.00 9.40
C PHE A 507 -22.87 11.00 8.24
N TRP A 508 -22.14 10.81 7.13
CA TRP A 508 -22.26 11.64 5.92
C TRP A 508 -23.68 11.61 5.33
N VAL A 509 -24.27 10.42 5.26
CA VAL A 509 -25.62 10.24 4.72
C VAL A 509 -26.67 10.86 5.63
N VAL A 510 -26.59 10.65 6.95
CA VAL A 510 -27.58 11.17 7.92
C VAL A 510 -27.57 12.71 7.98
N PHE A 511 -26.39 13.33 7.86
CA PHE A 511 -26.25 14.77 7.93
C PHE A 511 -26.19 15.46 6.55
N ASP A 512 -26.42 14.71 5.45
CA ASP A 512 -26.34 15.19 4.05
C ASP A 512 -25.06 16.02 3.78
N LEU A 513 -23.90 15.53 4.27
CA LEU A 513 -22.64 16.25 4.16
C LEU A 513 -22.05 16.12 2.74
N PRO A 514 -21.47 17.20 2.19
CA PRO A 514 -20.84 17.13 0.88
C PRO A 514 -19.62 16.22 0.89
N PRO A 515 -19.44 15.34 -0.10
CA PRO A 515 -18.24 14.51 -0.23
C PRO A 515 -16.97 15.32 -0.50
N GLY A 516 -17.11 16.45 -1.19
CA GLY A 516 -16.01 17.35 -1.54
C GLY A 516 -16.50 18.74 -1.95
N PRO A 517 -15.58 19.64 -2.33
CA PRO A 517 -15.92 20.99 -2.76
C PRO A 517 -16.80 21.00 -4.01
N GLY A 518 -17.90 21.75 -3.96
CA GLY A 518 -18.79 21.98 -5.11
C GLY A 518 -19.67 20.78 -5.50
N VAL A 519 -19.69 19.72 -4.69
CA VAL A 519 -20.53 18.54 -4.94
C VAL A 519 -21.42 18.24 -3.73
N THR A 520 -22.58 17.66 -3.99
CA THR A 520 -23.54 17.23 -2.96
C THR A 520 -23.55 15.71 -2.82
N LEU A 521 -24.00 15.20 -1.68
CA LEU A 521 -24.18 13.76 -1.49
C LEU A 521 -25.31 13.24 -2.36
N MET A 522 -26.45 13.93 -2.31
CA MET A 522 -27.61 13.59 -3.14
C MET A 522 -27.54 14.32 -4.49
N ALA A 523 -27.94 13.66 -5.54
CA ALA A 523 -28.11 14.27 -6.85
C ALA A 523 -29.27 15.28 -6.77
N ARG A 524 -28.98 16.55 -6.93
CA ARG A 524 -29.96 17.63 -6.98
C ARG A 524 -30.09 18.15 -8.40
#